data_9acb33c02be844f306f077511ef24ef9
#
_entry.id   9acb33c02be844f306f077511ef24ef9
#
_cell.length_a   1.000
_cell.length_b   1.000
_cell.length_c   1.000
_cell.angle_alpha   90.00
_cell.angle_beta   90.00
_cell.angle_gamma   90.00
#
_symmetry.space_group_name_H-M   'P 1'
#
loop_
_entity.id
_entity.type
_entity.pdbx_description
1 polymer ?
#
loop_
_entity_poly.entity_id
_entity_poly.type
_entity_poly.pdbx_seq_one_letter_code
_entity_poly.pdbx_strand_id
1 'polypeptide(L)'
;SDYDAKGYQVVIVGNADHPEVVGATGWCDKQPAIVVNTVEEAAAIPHTAKLCVVAQTTAIKDRFNAITKVLKERTDECVIFNTICSATAERQAAAVETAKRVEYMIVVGGYHSSNTQKLYEVCKAQCSNTCHIETAGELNLDEIKHCDRVGITAGASTPDWIVKEVTERMEENKTENMQVQETAEMTDEAFDFAAAIDESFKPIHRGSAVEGEVIEV
;
A
#
# COMPACT_ATOMS: atom_id res chain seq x y z
N SER A 1 8.91 5.31 -31.71
CA SER A 1 8.01 4.13 -31.53
C SER A 1 7.16 3.94 -32.80
N ASP A 2 6.60 2.74 -33.01
CA ASP A 2 5.82 2.41 -34.22
C ASP A 2 4.62 3.33 -34.42
N TYR A 3 3.97 3.78 -33.32
CA TYR A 3 2.82 4.66 -33.40
C TYR A 3 3.22 6.11 -33.69
N ASP A 4 4.33 6.61 -33.14
CA ASP A 4 4.91 7.89 -33.54
C ASP A 4 5.27 7.90 -35.04
N ALA A 5 5.88 6.81 -35.54
CA ALA A 5 6.17 6.64 -36.97
C ALA A 5 4.91 6.69 -37.85
N LYS A 6 3.76 6.22 -37.34
CA LYS A 6 2.44 6.27 -38.00
C LYS A 6 1.70 7.60 -37.84
N GLY A 7 2.31 8.60 -37.19
CA GLY A 7 1.75 9.94 -37.03
C GLY A 7 0.79 10.09 -35.83
N TYR A 8 0.81 9.17 -34.86
CA TYR A 8 0.08 9.35 -33.62
C TYR A 8 0.85 10.27 -32.66
N GLN A 9 0.16 11.18 -32.01
CA GLN A 9 0.68 11.86 -30.86
C GLN A 9 0.75 10.85 -29.69
N VAL A 10 1.93 10.61 -29.17
CA VAL A 10 2.12 9.72 -28.02
C VAL A 10 1.83 10.49 -26.74
N VAL A 11 0.98 9.91 -25.87
CA VAL A 11 0.70 10.42 -24.53
C VAL A 11 1.13 9.36 -23.53
N ILE A 12 1.93 9.77 -22.53
CA ILE A 12 2.40 8.91 -21.45
C ILE A 12 1.74 9.34 -20.16
N VAL A 13 0.97 8.45 -19.54
CA VAL A 13 0.37 8.70 -18.23
C VAL A 13 1.36 8.31 -17.13
N GLY A 14 1.95 9.29 -16.46
CA GLY A 14 2.99 9.07 -15.45
C GLY A 14 3.64 10.36 -14.95
N ASN A 15 4.71 10.20 -14.17
CA ASN A 15 5.50 11.32 -13.67
C ASN A 15 6.59 11.68 -14.70
N ALA A 16 6.59 12.92 -15.18
CA ALA A 16 7.51 13.42 -16.21
C ALA A 16 9.00 13.30 -15.80
N ASP A 17 9.31 13.45 -14.51
CA ASP A 17 10.68 13.40 -13.99
C ASP A 17 11.17 11.96 -13.72
N HIS A 18 10.29 10.97 -13.88
CA HIS A 18 10.66 9.58 -13.59
C HIS A 18 11.55 9.01 -14.71
N PRO A 19 12.66 8.31 -14.39
CA PRO A 19 13.60 7.77 -15.39
C PRO A 19 12.94 6.89 -16.46
N GLU A 20 11.94 6.08 -16.11
CA GLU A 20 11.16 5.28 -17.06
C GLU A 20 10.44 6.16 -18.09
N VAL A 21 9.80 7.25 -17.62
CA VAL A 21 9.04 8.17 -18.49
C VAL A 21 9.98 8.98 -19.35
N VAL A 22 11.07 9.51 -18.77
CA VAL A 22 12.13 10.21 -19.51
C VAL A 22 12.72 9.30 -20.60
N GLY A 23 13.02 8.05 -20.28
CA GLY A 23 13.50 7.08 -21.25
C GLY A 23 12.47 6.80 -22.36
N ALA A 24 11.19 6.67 -22.00
CA ALA A 24 10.12 6.41 -22.95
C ALA A 24 9.86 7.59 -23.92
N THR A 25 9.94 8.84 -23.45
CA THR A 25 9.78 10.03 -24.29
C THR A 25 10.87 10.12 -25.34
N GLY A 26 12.10 9.66 -25.03
CA GLY A 26 13.22 9.63 -25.97
C GLY A 26 13.05 8.73 -27.19
N TRP A 27 12.00 7.90 -27.24
CA TRP A 27 11.68 7.05 -28.41
C TRP A 27 10.67 7.70 -29.39
N CYS A 28 10.30 8.96 -29.15
CA CYS A 28 9.38 9.71 -30.01
C CYS A 28 10.17 10.71 -30.85
N ASP A 29 10.48 10.32 -32.10
CA ASP A 29 11.38 11.09 -33.00
C ASP A 29 10.61 12.14 -33.83
N LYS A 30 9.34 11.89 -34.18
CA LYS A 30 8.56 12.76 -35.05
C LYS A 30 7.95 13.94 -34.35
N GLN A 31 7.42 13.70 -33.14
CA GLN A 31 6.88 14.74 -32.29
C GLN A 31 7.10 14.37 -30.82
N PRO A 32 7.39 15.37 -29.94
CA PRO A 32 7.60 15.10 -28.52
C PRO A 32 6.39 14.40 -27.90
N ALA A 33 6.65 13.37 -27.08
CA ALA A 33 5.59 12.76 -26.32
C ALA A 33 5.05 13.75 -25.27
N ILE A 34 3.74 13.73 -25.06
CA ILE A 34 3.07 14.51 -24.02
C ILE A 34 2.99 13.63 -22.76
N VAL A 35 3.44 14.14 -21.63
CA VAL A 35 3.32 13.44 -20.35
C VAL A 35 2.22 14.09 -19.52
N VAL A 36 1.31 13.29 -18.98
CA VAL A 36 0.22 13.75 -18.12
C VAL A 36 0.10 12.85 -16.89
N ASN A 37 -0.22 13.44 -15.76
CA ASN A 37 -0.42 12.71 -14.49
C ASN A 37 -1.79 12.98 -13.86
N THR A 38 -2.52 13.96 -14.38
CA THR A 38 -3.85 14.35 -13.89
C THR A 38 -4.89 14.42 -15.01
N VAL A 39 -6.16 14.44 -14.63
CA VAL A 39 -7.28 14.58 -15.55
C VAL A 39 -7.30 15.99 -16.16
N GLU A 40 -6.90 16.99 -15.39
CA GLU A 40 -6.83 18.40 -15.81
C GLU A 40 -5.77 18.60 -16.90
N GLU A 41 -4.59 18.00 -16.72
CA GLU A 41 -3.51 17.99 -17.73
C GLU A 41 -3.97 17.31 -19.03
N ALA A 42 -4.67 16.19 -18.91
CA ALA A 42 -5.24 15.51 -20.08
C ALA A 42 -6.31 16.34 -20.79
N ALA A 43 -7.14 17.06 -20.03
CA ALA A 43 -8.16 17.97 -20.57
C ALA A 43 -7.55 19.20 -21.26
N ALA A 44 -6.34 19.60 -20.92
CA ALA A 44 -5.63 20.70 -21.54
C ALA A 44 -4.99 20.35 -22.91
N ILE A 45 -4.91 19.05 -23.26
CA ILE A 45 -4.38 18.62 -24.56
C ILE A 45 -5.32 19.12 -25.68
N PRO A 46 -4.81 19.80 -26.71
CA PRO A 46 -5.61 20.18 -27.89
C PRO A 46 -6.19 18.95 -28.58
N HIS A 47 -7.30 19.14 -29.29
CA HIS A 47 -7.87 18.07 -30.11
C HIS A 47 -6.85 17.61 -31.17
N THR A 48 -6.65 16.31 -31.28
CA THR A 48 -5.63 15.68 -32.12
C THR A 48 -6.26 14.58 -32.95
N ALA A 49 -5.89 14.44 -34.23
CA ALA A 49 -6.46 13.42 -35.09
C ALA A 49 -6.22 11.98 -34.57
N LYS A 50 -5.01 11.71 -34.03
CA LYS A 50 -4.62 10.37 -33.59
C LYS A 50 -3.82 10.42 -32.30
N LEU A 51 -4.26 9.70 -31.27
CA LEU A 51 -3.56 9.53 -30.00
C LEU A 51 -3.16 8.07 -29.77
N CYS A 52 -1.94 7.89 -29.29
CA CYS A 52 -1.48 6.62 -28.71
C CYS A 52 -1.16 6.84 -27.23
N VAL A 53 -1.88 6.17 -26.33
CA VAL A 53 -1.74 6.37 -24.88
C VAL A 53 -1.09 5.14 -24.26
N VAL A 54 -0.07 5.36 -23.46
CA VAL A 54 0.62 4.35 -22.63
C VAL A 54 0.69 4.83 -21.18
N ALA A 55 0.94 3.93 -20.24
CA ALA A 55 1.12 4.25 -18.84
C ALA A 55 2.54 3.94 -18.36
N GLN A 56 3.02 4.71 -17.39
CA GLN A 56 4.14 4.30 -16.55
C GLN A 56 3.77 2.98 -15.81
N THR A 57 4.72 2.05 -15.70
CA THR A 57 4.45 0.71 -15.15
C THR A 57 3.92 0.71 -13.72
N THR A 58 4.19 1.77 -12.96
CA THR A 58 3.73 1.96 -11.57
C THR A 58 2.53 2.89 -11.43
N ALA A 59 1.88 3.31 -12.54
CA ALA A 59 0.74 4.22 -12.49
C ALA A 59 -0.45 3.61 -11.70
N ILE A 60 -1.28 4.48 -11.14
CA ILE A 60 -2.51 4.09 -10.45
C ILE A 60 -3.59 3.81 -11.51
N LYS A 61 -4.15 2.59 -11.48
CA LYS A 61 -5.11 2.10 -12.49
C LYS A 61 -6.33 3.01 -12.64
N ASP A 62 -6.92 3.45 -11.54
CA ASP A 62 -8.13 4.30 -11.60
C ASP A 62 -7.82 5.67 -12.18
N ARG A 63 -6.67 6.25 -11.87
CA ARG A 63 -6.20 7.50 -12.48
C ARG A 63 -5.97 7.32 -13.99
N PHE A 64 -5.31 6.26 -14.39
CA PHE A 64 -5.13 5.93 -15.82
C PHE A 64 -6.47 5.82 -16.55
N ASN A 65 -7.44 5.14 -15.97
CA ASN A 65 -8.77 5.00 -16.55
C ASN A 65 -9.51 6.35 -16.67
N ALA A 66 -9.42 7.20 -15.65
CA ALA A 66 -10.02 8.53 -15.68
C ALA A 66 -9.39 9.42 -16.76
N ILE A 67 -8.04 9.43 -16.85
CA ILE A 67 -7.28 10.18 -17.86
C ILE A 67 -7.62 9.69 -19.27
N THR A 68 -7.62 8.38 -19.49
CA THR A 68 -7.89 7.81 -20.84
C THR A 68 -9.32 8.08 -21.30
N LYS A 69 -10.29 8.19 -20.37
CA LYS A 69 -11.65 8.60 -20.72
C LYS A 69 -11.68 10.01 -21.30
N VAL A 70 -10.99 10.97 -20.68
CA VAL A 70 -10.88 12.33 -21.16
C VAL A 70 -10.14 12.41 -22.49
N LEU A 71 -9.02 11.67 -22.62
CA LEU A 71 -8.24 11.66 -23.86
C LEU A 71 -9.02 11.13 -25.07
N LYS A 72 -9.92 10.16 -24.88
CA LYS A 72 -10.82 9.69 -25.96
C LYS A 72 -11.73 10.77 -26.53
N GLU A 73 -12.12 11.74 -25.71
CA GLU A 73 -12.95 12.86 -26.14
C GLU A 73 -12.14 13.96 -26.86
N ARG A 74 -10.80 13.85 -26.86
CA ARG A 74 -9.85 14.80 -27.44
C ARG A 74 -9.22 14.35 -28.74
N THR A 75 -9.74 13.27 -29.35
CA THR A 75 -9.16 12.74 -30.58
C THR A 75 -10.20 12.01 -31.41
N ASP A 76 -9.98 11.95 -32.72
CA ASP A 76 -10.79 11.16 -33.65
C ASP A 76 -10.45 9.66 -33.57
N GLU A 77 -9.17 9.32 -33.32
CA GLU A 77 -8.69 7.95 -33.19
C GLU A 77 -7.80 7.81 -31.96
N CYS A 78 -8.15 6.91 -31.03
CA CYS A 78 -7.42 6.66 -29.79
C CYS A 78 -7.02 5.20 -29.64
N VAL A 79 -5.72 4.94 -29.58
CA VAL A 79 -5.18 3.62 -29.26
C VAL A 79 -4.61 3.67 -27.83
N ILE A 80 -5.07 2.77 -26.97
CA ILE A 80 -4.68 2.75 -25.57
C ILE A 80 -4.03 1.42 -25.23
N PHE A 81 -2.81 1.49 -24.71
CA PHE A 81 -2.10 0.34 -24.13
C PHE A 81 -2.01 0.50 -22.63
N ASN A 82 -2.67 -0.39 -21.89
CA ASN A 82 -2.47 -0.47 -20.45
C ASN A 82 -1.13 -1.17 -20.18
N THR A 83 -0.10 -0.38 -20.01
CA THR A 83 1.27 -0.85 -19.70
C THR A 83 1.58 -0.87 -18.20
N ILE A 84 0.58 -0.70 -17.34
CA ILE A 84 0.72 -0.85 -15.89
C ILE A 84 1.12 -2.31 -15.59
N CYS A 85 2.17 -2.50 -14.79
CA CYS A 85 2.60 -3.84 -14.40
C CYS A 85 1.49 -4.54 -13.58
N SER A 86 1.12 -5.78 -13.97
CA SER A 86 0.06 -6.54 -13.28
C SER A 86 0.34 -6.73 -11.79
N ALA A 87 1.60 -7.08 -11.44
CA ALA A 87 2.02 -7.22 -10.05
C ALA A 87 1.90 -5.92 -9.26
N THR A 88 2.13 -4.76 -9.90
CA THR A 88 1.91 -3.45 -9.27
C THR A 88 0.42 -3.19 -9.06
N ALA A 89 -0.41 -3.47 -10.06
CA ALA A 89 -1.86 -3.27 -9.98
C ALA A 89 -2.50 -4.17 -8.90
N GLU A 90 -2.08 -5.42 -8.82
CA GLU A 90 -2.54 -6.37 -7.80
C GLU A 90 -2.14 -5.92 -6.40
N ARG A 91 -0.88 -5.49 -6.21
CA ARG A 91 -0.38 -4.97 -4.93
C ARG A 91 -1.15 -3.71 -4.50
N GLN A 92 -1.41 -2.78 -5.41
CA GLN A 92 -2.22 -1.60 -5.12
C GLN A 92 -3.65 -1.98 -4.71
N ALA A 93 -4.29 -2.92 -5.40
CA ALA A 93 -5.63 -3.40 -5.06
C ALA A 93 -5.67 -4.05 -3.67
N ALA A 94 -4.71 -4.93 -3.35
CA ALA A 94 -4.61 -5.55 -2.04
C ALA A 94 -4.37 -4.51 -0.92
N ALA A 95 -3.51 -3.52 -1.16
CA ALA A 95 -3.23 -2.44 -0.22
C ALA A 95 -4.48 -1.58 0.06
N VAL A 96 -5.26 -1.26 -0.97
CA VAL A 96 -6.55 -0.55 -0.85
C VAL A 96 -7.54 -1.34 0.01
N GLU A 97 -7.68 -2.66 -0.23
CA GLU A 97 -8.59 -3.51 0.54
C GLU A 97 -8.15 -3.64 2.01
N THR A 98 -6.86 -3.70 2.27
CA THR A 98 -6.33 -3.69 3.63
C THR A 98 -6.60 -2.34 4.31
N ALA A 99 -6.30 -1.22 3.64
CA ALA A 99 -6.48 0.12 4.19
C ALA A 99 -7.93 0.44 4.58
N LYS A 100 -8.92 -0.12 3.89
CA LYS A 100 -10.35 0.02 4.24
C LYS A 100 -10.75 -0.67 5.55
N ARG A 101 -9.95 -1.62 6.03
CA ARG A 101 -10.30 -2.50 7.16
C ARG A 101 -9.53 -2.19 8.44
N VAL A 102 -8.61 -1.26 8.38
CA VAL A 102 -7.68 -0.93 9.47
C VAL A 102 -7.83 0.52 9.92
N GLU A 103 -7.37 0.81 11.12
CA GLU A 103 -7.40 2.14 11.74
C GLU A 103 -6.11 2.91 11.47
N TYR A 104 -5.03 2.17 11.22
CA TYR A 104 -3.73 2.71 10.87
C TYR A 104 -3.08 1.87 9.79
N MET A 105 -2.42 2.50 8.81
CA MET A 105 -1.77 1.82 7.69
C MET A 105 -0.30 2.19 7.61
N ILE A 106 0.56 1.18 7.53
CA ILE A 106 2.01 1.34 7.39
C ILE A 106 2.41 0.92 5.98
N VAL A 107 3.06 1.82 5.27
CA VAL A 107 3.63 1.55 3.94
C VAL A 107 5.14 1.54 4.07
N VAL A 108 5.74 0.37 3.81
CA VAL A 108 7.19 0.14 4.01
C VAL A 108 7.91 0.16 2.67
N GLY A 109 8.98 0.93 2.58
CA GLY A 109 9.89 0.93 1.40
C GLY A 109 10.44 2.32 1.07
N GLY A 110 11.37 2.36 0.13
CA GLY A 110 12.16 3.56 -0.18
C GLY A 110 11.30 4.76 -0.59
N TYR A 111 11.63 5.94 -0.03
CA TYR A 111 10.94 7.20 -0.35
C TYR A 111 11.03 7.59 -1.82
N HIS A 112 12.09 7.18 -2.50
CA HIS A 112 12.29 7.44 -3.93
C HIS A 112 11.67 6.37 -4.84
N SER A 113 11.11 5.30 -4.28
CA SER A 113 10.45 4.25 -5.05
C SER A 113 9.08 4.71 -5.54
N SER A 114 8.92 4.86 -6.85
CA SER A 114 7.64 5.23 -7.47
C SER A 114 6.51 4.28 -7.08
N ASN A 115 6.78 2.97 -7.01
CA ASN A 115 5.78 1.98 -6.58
C ASN A 115 5.36 2.20 -5.11
N THR A 116 6.31 2.46 -4.20
CA THR A 116 6.01 2.69 -2.78
C THR A 116 5.24 3.99 -2.58
N GLN A 117 5.62 5.07 -3.28
CA GLN A 117 4.89 6.33 -3.26
C GLN A 117 3.43 6.16 -3.71
N LYS A 118 3.18 5.35 -4.76
CA LYS A 118 1.82 5.06 -5.23
C LYS A 118 1.03 4.19 -4.26
N LEU A 119 1.68 3.22 -3.59
CA LEU A 119 1.05 2.47 -2.50
C LEU A 119 0.64 3.40 -1.35
N TYR A 120 1.53 4.29 -0.93
CA TYR A 120 1.20 5.29 0.10
C TYR A 120 0.01 6.15 -0.31
N GLU A 121 0.00 6.66 -1.56
CA GLU A 121 -1.08 7.50 -2.10
C GLU A 121 -2.44 6.77 -2.06
N VAL A 122 -2.51 5.52 -2.53
CA VAL A 122 -3.77 4.76 -2.55
C VAL A 122 -4.23 4.34 -1.16
N CYS A 123 -3.30 4.02 -0.24
CA CYS A 123 -3.63 3.72 1.15
C CYS A 123 -4.15 4.96 1.89
N LYS A 124 -3.47 6.11 1.73
CA LYS A 124 -3.84 7.38 2.36
C LYS A 124 -5.22 7.86 1.95
N ALA A 125 -5.64 7.57 0.73
CA ALA A 125 -6.98 7.87 0.23
C ALA A 125 -8.10 7.06 0.92
N GLN A 126 -7.78 5.89 1.51
CA GLN A 126 -8.72 5.01 2.19
C GLN A 126 -8.61 5.10 3.72
N CYS A 127 -7.40 5.25 4.25
CA CYS A 127 -7.09 5.35 5.66
C CYS A 127 -6.31 6.66 5.92
N SER A 128 -6.95 7.62 6.59
CA SER A 128 -6.33 8.92 6.89
C SER A 128 -5.08 8.78 7.76
N ASN A 129 -5.03 7.75 8.62
CA ASN A 129 -3.89 7.43 9.45
C ASN A 129 -2.96 6.47 8.70
N THR A 130 -2.22 6.99 7.73
CA THR A 130 -1.26 6.21 6.94
C THR A 130 0.12 6.86 7.06
N CYS A 131 1.13 6.08 7.45
CA CYS A 131 2.53 6.48 7.42
C CYS A 131 3.30 5.77 6.30
N HIS A 132 4.41 6.38 5.89
CA HIS A 132 5.38 5.80 4.98
C HIS A 132 6.73 5.80 5.67
N ILE A 133 7.37 4.64 5.75
CA ILE A 133 8.65 4.42 6.43
C ILE A 133 9.60 3.61 5.54
N GLU A 134 10.89 3.86 5.63
CA GLU A 134 11.93 3.03 5.01
C GLU A 134 12.43 1.93 5.95
N THR A 135 12.46 2.20 7.25
CA THR A 135 12.99 1.31 8.27
C THR A 135 12.04 1.19 9.47
N ALA A 136 12.15 0.10 10.22
CA ALA A 136 11.36 -0.10 11.45
C ALA A 136 11.61 1.00 12.49
N GLY A 137 12.83 1.58 12.53
CA GLY A 137 13.20 2.65 13.44
C GLY A 137 12.37 3.93 13.30
N GLU A 138 11.80 4.17 12.12
CA GLU A 138 10.97 5.35 11.83
C GLU A 138 9.51 5.20 12.29
N LEU A 139 9.10 3.98 12.67
CA LEU A 139 7.74 3.73 13.13
C LEU A 139 7.50 4.40 14.48
N ASN A 140 6.53 5.31 14.52
CA ASN A 140 6.05 5.91 15.76
C ASN A 140 5.00 5.00 16.41
N LEU A 141 5.43 4.26 17.45
CA LEU A 141 4.58 3.31 18.15
C LEU A 141 3.44 3.98 18.94
N ASP A 142 3.61 5.24 19.34
CA ASP A 142 2.57 5.99 20.05
C ASP A 142 1.32 6.24 19.20
N GLU A 143 1.49 6.30 17.87
CA GLU A 143 0.37 6.50 16.95
C GLU A 143 -0.49 5.25 16.76
N ILE A 144 0.07 4.07 17.03
CA ILE A 144 -0.59 2.77 16.78
C ILE A 144 -1.03 2.06 18.06
N LYS A 145 -0.58 2.51 19.24
CA LYS A 145 -0.84 1.83 20.53
C LYS A 145 -2.32 1.68 20.90
N HIS A 146 -3.18 2.52 20.34
CA HIS A 146 -4.63 2.50 20.60
C HIS A 146 -5.44 1.95 19.43
N CYS A 147 -4.77 1.44 18.38
CA CYS A 147 -5.42 0.87 17.23
C CYS A 147 -5.66 -0.63 17.43
N ASP A 148 -6.89 -1.07 17.27
CA ASP A 148 -7.22 -2.50 17.31
C ASP A 148 -6.66 -3.22 16.07
N ARG A 149 -6.63 -2.52 14.92
CA ARG A 149 -6.18 -3.09 13.65
C ARG A 149 -5.22 -2.15 12.94
N VAL A 150 -4.03 -2.66 12.70
CA VAL A 150 -2.97 -1.99 11.93
C VAL A 150 -2.66 -2.82 10.69
N GLY A 151 -2.63 -2.17 9.52
CA GLY A 151 -2.29 -2.82 8.25
C GLY A 151 -0.86 -2.49 7.84
N ILE A 152 -0.19 -3.45 7.22
CA ILE A 152 1.14 -3.26 6.65
C ILE A 152 1.10 -3.61 5.16
N THR A 153 1.73 -2.79 4.33
CA THR A 153 2.04 -3.11 2.94
C THR A 153 3.47 -2.69 2.62
N ALA A 154 4.07 -3.31 1.61
CA ALA A 154 5.45 -3.02 1.25
C ALA A 154 5.63 -2.82 -0.25
N GLY A 155 6.59 -1.97 -0.61
CA GLY A 155 7.03 -1.79 -1.99
C GLY A 155 7.61 -3.09 -2.58
N ALA A 156 7.55 -3.23 -3.92
CA ALA A 156 8.03 -4.43 -4.62
C ALA A 156 9.53 -4.72 -4.41
N SER A 157 10.32 -3.69 -4.17
CA SER A 157 11.77 -3.78 -3.91
C SER A 157 12.13 -3.77 -2.42
N THR A 158 11.12 -3.75 -1.52
CA THR A 158 11.36 -3.77 -0.08
C THR A 158 11.76 -5.18 0.34
N PRO A 159 12.92 -5.35 0.99
CA PRO A 159 13.33 -6.66 1.50
C PRO A 159 12.38 -7.19 2.58
N ASP A 160 12.10 -8.49 2.56
CA ASP A 160 11.19 -9.13 3.52
C ASP A 160 11.62 -8.96 4.98
N TRP A 161 12.93 -8.89 5.24
CA TRP A 161 13.45 -8.71 6.60
C TRP A 161 13.07 -7.35 7.20
N ILE A 162 12.92 -6.28 6.40
CA ILE A 162 12.46 -4.98 6.90
C ILE A 162 10.99 -5.08 7.34
N VAL A 163 10.15 -5.76 6.54
CA VAL A 163 8.74 -5.97 6.88
C VAL A 163 8.62 -6.76 8.17
N LYS A 164 9.46 -7.80 8.32
CA LYS A 164 9.52 -8.62 9.53
C LYS A 164 9.93 -7.79 10.76
N GLU A 165 10.98 -6.98 10.65
CA GLU A 165 11.44 -6.09 11.72
C GLU A 165 10.35 -5.08 12.15
N VAL A 166 9.60 -4.51 11.20
CA VAL A 166 8.44 -3.64 11.48
C VAL A 166 7.38 -4.40 12.27
N THR A 167 7.07 -5.65 11.87
CA THR A 167 6.07 -6.48 12.54
C THR A 167 6.49 -6.85 13.95
N GLU A 168 7.73 -7.31 14.13
CA GLU A 168 8.30 -7.65 15.44
C GLU A 168 8.26 -6.45 16.41
N ARG A 169 8.65 -5.26 15.94
CA ARG A 169 8.60 -4.03 16.74
C ARG A 169 7.18 -3.67 17.19
N MET A 170 6.17 -3.93 16.35
CA MET A 170 4.77 -3.72 16.72
C MET A 170 4.29 -4.70 17.79
N GLU A 171 4.71 -5.96 17.69
CA GLU A 171 4.35 -7.04 18.63
C GLU A 171 4.98 -6.81 20.02
N GLU A 172 6.25 -6.42 20.07
CA GLU A 172 6.95 -6.06 21.32
C GLU A 172 6.22 -4.94 22.06
N ASN A 173 5.78 -3.89 21.37
CA ASN A 173 5.02 -2.79 21.95
C ASN A 173 3.65 -3.24 22.51
N LYS A 174 2.97 -4.18 21.84
CA LYS A 174 1.72 -4.76 22.37
C LYS A 174 1.94 -5.50 23.69
N THR A 175 3.01 -6.29 23.76
CA THR A 175 3.34 -7.07 24.96
C THR A 175 3.72 -6.18 26.13
N GLU A 176 4.49 -5.11 25.91
CA GLU A 176 4.82 -4.12 26.95
C GLU A 176 3.57 -3.38 27.46
N ASN A 177 2.66 -2.98 26.57
CA ASN A 177 1.41 -2.31 26.95
C ASN A 177 0.46 -3.23 27.73
N MET A 178 0.39 -4.53 27.41
CA MET A 178 -0.39 -5.49 28.18
C MET A 178 0.20 -5.69 29.58
N GLN A 179 1.52 -5.79 29.70
CA GLN A 179 2.18 -5.91 31.02
C GLN A 179 2.00 -4.65 31.87
N VAL A 180 2.00 -3.45 31.28
CA VAL A 180 1.76 -2.19 32.00
C VAL A 180 0.30 -2.08 32.43
N GLN A 181 -0.67 -2.57 31.65
CA GLN A 181 -2.08 -2.61 32.07
C GLN A 181 -2.32 -3.62 33.20
N GLU A 182 -1.77 -4.83 33.12
CA GLU A 182 -1.84 -5.81 34.19
C GLU A 182 -1.23 -5.28 35.51
N THR A 183 -0.12 -4.55 35.44
CA THR A 183 0.48 -3.95 36.63
C THR A 183 -0.28 -2.74 37.16
N ALA A 184 -1.00 -2.00 36.33
CA ALA A 184 -1.82 -0.86 36.76
C ALA A 184 -3.15 -1.30 37.40
N GLU A 185 -3.75 -2.40 36.95
CA GLU A 185 -4.95 -2.97 37.57
C GLU A 185 -4.70 -3.69 38.92
N MET A 186 -3.43 -4.09 39.17
CA MET A 186 -3.04 -4.74 40.44
C MET A 186 -2.89 -3.81 41.65
N THR A 187 -3.10 -2.49 41.53
CA THR A 187 -2.91 -1.54 42.65
C THR A 187 -4.18 -1.20 43.39
N ASP A 188 -5.37 -1.67 43.04
CA ASP A 188 -6.61 -1.23 43.69
C ASP A 188 -7.58 -2.32 44.20
N GLU A 189 -7.15 -3.56 44.35
CA GLU A 189 -7.84 -4.51 45.28
C GLU A 189 -6.91 -5.70 45.51
N ALA A 190 -6.47 -5.86 46.77
CA ALA A 190 -5.74 -7.04 47.22
C ALA A 190 -6.67 -8.27 47.18
N PHE A 191 -6.95 -8.79 45.97
CA PHE A 191 -7.54 -10.10 45.81
C PHE A 191 -6.41 -11.13 45.87
N ASP A 192 -6.47 -12.02 46.82
CA ASP A 192 -5.47 -13.09 47.00
C ASP A 192 -5.56 -14.10 45.86
N PHE A 193 -4.92 -13.73 44.72
CA PHE A 193 -4.89 -14.53 43.50
C PHE A 193 -4.16 -15.87 43.68
N ALA A 194 -3.28 -15.97 44.69
CA ALA A 194 -2.58 -17.20 45.03
C ALA A 194 -3.54 -18.26 45.59
N ALA A 195 -4.53 -17.86 46.41
CA ALA A 195 -5.56 -18.77 46.93
C ALA A 195 -6.54 -19.25 45.85
N ALA A 196 -6.85 -18.40 44.86
CA ALA A 196 -7.73 -18.76 43.72
C ALA A 196 -7.08 -19.71 42.75
N ILE A 197 -5.76 -19.64 42.55
CA ILE A 197 -5.02 -20.56 41.68
C ILE A 197 -4.92 -21.95 42.30
N ASP A 198 -4.68 -22.06 43.62
CA ASP A 198 -4.55 -23.35 44.30
C ASP A 198 -5.88 -24.15 44.31
N GLU A 199 -7.02 -23.47 44.24
CA GLU A 199 -8.34 -24.10 44.15
C GLU A 199 -8.70 -24.57 42.73
N SER A 200 -8.07 -24.01 41.70
CA SER A 200 -8.32 -24.34 40.28
C SER A 200 -7.45 -25.49 39.74
N PHE A 201 -6.29 -25.78 40.35
CA PHE A 201 -5.41 -26.89 39.96
C PHE A 201 -5.89 -28.23 40.51
N LYS A 202 -6.89 -28.86 39.86
CA LYS A 202 -7.14 -30.29 40.08
C LYS A 202 -6.02 -31.06 39.38
N PRO A 203 -5.26 -31.93 40.12
CA PRO A 203 -4.21 -32.72 39.48
C PRO A 203 -4.81 -33.67 38.45
N ILE A 204 -4.38 -33.53 37.20
CA ILE A 204 -4.77 -34.40 36.11
C ILE A 204 -4.08 -35.75 36.32
N HIS A 205 -4.83 -36.79 36.63
CA HIS A 205 -4.33 -38.16 36.72
C HIS A 205 -4.37 -38.85 35.37
N ARG A 206 -3.46 -39.81 35.13
CA ARG A 206 -3.37 -40.56 33.90
C ARG A 206 -4.69 -41.31 33.65
N GLY A 207 -5.45 -40.86 32.59
CA GLY A 207 -6.77 -41.39 32.22
C GLY A 207 -7.92 -40.41 32.34
N SER A 208 -7.70 -39.14 32.72
CA SER A 208 -8.71 -38.11 32.71
C SER A 208 -8.98 -37.62 31.28
N ALA A 209 -10.26 -37.53 30.89
CA ALA A 209 -10.66 -36.91 29.63
C ALA A 209 -10.61 -35.38 29.81
N VAL A 210 -10.01 -34.70 28.86
CA VAL A 210 -9.97 -33.23 28.76
C VAL A 210 -10.67 -32.85 27.48
N GLU A 211 -11.71 -32.04 27.58
CA GLU A 211 -12.33 -31.41 26.40
C GLU A 211 -11.57 -30.13 26.06
N GLY A 212 -11.14 -30.01 24.82
CA GLY A 212 -10.49 -28.82 24.28
C GLY A 212 -10.98 -28.54 22.88
N GLU A 213 -11.16 -27.27 22.56
CA GLU A 213 -11.50 -26.80 21.24
C GLU A 213 -10.24 -26.73 20.37
N VAL A 214 -10.25 -27.41 19.22
CA VAL A 214 -9.13 -27.37 18.27
C VAL A 214 -9.31 -26.11 17.41
N ILE A 215 -8.39 -25.17 17.58
CA ILE A 215 -8.29 -24.01 16.70
C ILE A 215 -7.31 -24.38 15.60
N GLU A 216 -7.78 -24.52 14.37
CA GLU A 216 -6.95 -24.72 13.18
C GLU A 216 -6.14 -23.45 12.90
N VAL A 217 -4.82 -23.65 12.67
CA VAL A 217 -3.85 -22.60 12.35
C VAL A 217 -3.72 -22.44 10.84
#